data_e73e64733c75c75d23e8c2205fb02b50
#
_entry.id   e73e64733c75c75d23e8c2205fb02b50
#
_cell.length_a   1.000
_cell.length_b   1.000
_cell.length_c   1.000
_cell.angle_alpha   90.00
_cell.angle_beta   90.00
_cell.angle_gamma   90.00
#
_symmetry.space_group_name_H-M   'P 1'
#
loop_
_entity.id
_entity.type
_entity.pdbx_description
1 polymer ?
#
loop_
_entity_poly.entity_id
_entity_poly.type
_entity_poly.pdbx_seq_one_letter_code
_entity_poly.pdbx_strand_id
1 'polypeptide(L)'
;MRVAVVAMETSQYRDTVGRTRLERVATELAAAGHDVTVFCSQWWPGFDNQRERDGITYRAVTVSPTVPSFCVRLPVMLARFRPDVVHVHPTPASVALAAKTGATLSRAPLLTEWFGDENVPENRRAGLALQASDCLITPSELVRTRVRERGATADQTAILPQSIDMDLVSEVDAGEEIDVVYAHRLDGSANVESLLLGLAELRQKGWSATIIGDGPERAHYEQEAADLRIDDRVTFAGACDTEERVSIYKGAHVFVQTAFRECFATDLLWAMACGCIGIVEYQAESSAHELIEQRDRAFRVTNPQEIADKITESAGFERRTVDESCAEFDHAQVRARYEDLYEKQIEDAGLF
;
A
#
# COMPACT_ATOMS: atom_id res chain seq x y z
N MET A 1 -1.59 18.39 -16.15
CA MET A 1 -0.66 17.48 -16.89
C MET A 1 -1.47 16.39 -17.58
N ARG A 2 -0.90 15.82 -18.64
CA ARG A 2 -1.42 14.61 -19.31
C ARG A 2 -0.62 13.40 -18.84
N VAL A 3 -1.24 12.53 -18.06
CA VAL A 3 -0.59 11.39 -17.40
C VAL A 3 -0.99 10.09 -18.10
N ALA A 4 0.00 9.32 -18.57
CA ALA A 4 -0.22 7.97 -19.06
C ALA A 4 0.15 6.95 -17.98
N VAL A 5 -0.84 6.29 -17.39
CA VAL A 5 -0.62 5.17 -16.49
C VAL A 5 -0.60 3.88 -17.31
N VAL A 6 0.37 3.02 -17.10
CA VAL A 6 0.52 1.76 -17.83
C VAL A 6 0.47 0.58 -16.87
N ALA A 7 -0.60 -0.18 -16.94
CA ALA A 7 -0.77 -1.43 -16.19
C ALA A 7 -1.42 -2.48 -17.11
N MET A 8 -0.65 -3.45 -17.62
CA MET A 8 -1.21 -4.46 -18.52
C MET A 8 -2.40 -5.19 -17.90
N GLU A 9 -2.31 -5.53 -16.63
CA GLU A 9 -3.40 -6.03 -15.80
C GLU A 9 -3.68 -5.01 -14.70
N THR A 10 -4.90 -4.53 -14.62
CA THR A 10 -5.39 -3.64 -13.55
C THR A 10 -5.84 -4.46 -12.33
N SER A 11 -6.30 -3.81 -11.26
CA SER A 11 -6.90 -4.46 -10.09
C SER A 11 -8.10 -5.35 -10.47
N GLN A 12 -8.79 -5.03 -11.57
CA GLN A 12 -9.91 -5.81 -12.10
C GLN A 12 -9.52 -7.21 -12.61
N TYR A 13 -8.25 -7.42 -12.96
CA TYR A 13 -7.72 -8.75 -13.31
C TYR A 13 -7.13 -9.47 -12.11
N ARG A 14 -6.40 -8.77 -11.29
CA ARG A 14 -5.76 -9.30 -10.09
C ARG A 14 -5.64 -8.19 -9.07
N ASP A 15 -6.32 -8.37 -7.96
CA ASP A 15 -6.21 -7.46 -6.83
C ASP A 15 -4.88 -7.71 -6.10
N THR A 16 -4.01 -6.69 -6.13
CA THR A 16 -2.77 -6.60 -5.36
C THR A 16 -2.61 -5.18 -4.87
N VAL A 17 -1.96 -5.01 -3.72
CA VAL A 17 -1.81 -3.69 -3.10
C VAL A 17 -1.14 -2.69 -4.04
N GLY A 18 -0.08 -3.11 -4.76
CA GLY A 18 0.62 -2.25 -5.72
C GLY A 18 -0.27 -1.79 -6.89
N ARG A 19 -1.18 -2.66 -7.40
CA ARG A 19 -2.10 -2.28 -8.48
C ARG A 19 -3.20 -1.34 -7.99
N THR A 20 -3.81 -1.67 -6.87
CA THR A 20 -4.83 -0.82 -6.23
C THR A 20 -4.28 0.55 -5.89
N ARG A 21 -3.03 0.61 -5.40
CA ARG A 21 -2.31 1.87 -5.18
C ARG A 21 -2.16 2.68 -6.46
N LEU A 22 -1.66 2.09 -7.54
CA LEU A 22 -1.47 2.78 -8.81
C LEU A 22 -2.79 3.32 -9.38
N GLU A 23 -3.87 2.56 -9.28
CA GLU A 23 -5.21 3.00 -9.69
C GLU A 23 -5.72 4.13 -8.80
N ARG A 24 -5.53 4.08 -7.48
CA ARG A 24 -5.89 5.17 -6.58
C ARG A 24 -5.13 6.45 -6.91
N VAL A 25 -3.83 6.38 -7.14
CA VAL A 25 -3.03 7.54 -7.57
C VAL A 25 -3.59 8.13 -8.87
N ALA A 26 -3.97 7.28 -9.83
CA ALA A 26 -4.59 7.73 -11.07
C ALA A 26 -5.93 8.43 -10.83
N THR A 27 -6.77 7.91 -9.91
CA THR A 27 -8.06 8.51 -9.54
C THR A 27 -7.86 9.86 -8.87
N GLU A 28 -6.94 9.96 -7.92
CA GLU A 28 -6.62 11.21 -7.21
C GLU A 28 -6.11 12.31 -8.17
N LEU A 29 -5.24 11.94 -9.11
CA LEU A 29 -4.76 12.86 -10.13
C LEU A 29 -5.88 13.31 -11.08
N ALA A 30 -6.78 12.41 -11.46
CA ALA A 30 -7.94 12.77 -12.29
C ALA A 30 -8.89 13.71 -11.54
N ALA A 31 -9.15 13.45 -10.25
CA ALA A 31 -9.96 14.33 -9.39
C ALA A 31 -9.34 15.72 -9.23
N ALA A 32 -8.00 15.84 -9.27
CA ALA A 32 -7.27 17.11 -9.27
C ALA A 32 -7.28 17.84 -10.63
N GLY A 33 -7.93 17.29 -11.65
CA GLY A 33 -8.10 17.93 -12.96
C GLY A 33 -6.99 17.58 -13.98
N HIS A 34 -6.18 16.56 -13.74
CA HIS A 34 -5.23 16.05 -14.73
C HIS A 34 -5.92 15.19 -15.78
N ASP A 35 -5.40 15.18 -17.02
CA ASP A 35 -5.84 14.29 -18.12
C ASP A 35 -5.18 12.91 -17.93
N VAL A 36 -5.87 11.99 -17.24
CA VAL A 36 -5.33 10.69 -16.88
C VAL A 36 -5.89 9.59 -17.77
N THR A 37 -5.02 8.87 -18.47
CA THR A 37 -5.39 7.69 -19.25
C THR A 37 -4.62 6.46 -18.79
N VAL A 38 -5.34 5.39 -18.43
CA VAL A 38 -4.79 4.08 -18.06
C VAL A 38 -4.73 3.17 -19.29
N PHE A 39 -3.54 2.83 -19.73
CA PHE A 39 -3.28 1.88 -20.83
C PHE A 39 -3.19 0.47 -20.27
N CYS A 40 -4.19 -0.37 -20.56
CA CYS A 40 -4.33 -1.71 -19.99
C CYS A 40 -4.81 -2.74 -21.01
N SER A 41 -4.92 -4.00 -20.61
CA SER A 41 -5.74 -4.98 -21.31
C SER A 41 -7.22 -4.73 -21.01
N GLN A 42 -8.08 -5.00 -21.97
CA GLN A 42 -9.52 -4.77 -21.80
C GLN A 42 -10.10 -5.69 -20.72
N TRP A 43 -10.70 -5.11 -19.68
CA TRP A 43 -11.39 -5.84 -18.61
C TRP A 43 -12.90 -5.67 -18.63
N TRP A 44 -13.41 -4.76 -19.47
CA TRP A 44 -14.85 -4.52 -19.64
C TRP A 44 -15.42 -5.31 -20.81
N PRO A 45 -16.74 -5.64 -20.80
CA PRO A 45 -17.41 -6.33 -21.89
C PRO A 45 -17.62 -5.41 -23.10
N GLY A 46 -17.79 -6.02 -24.29
CA GLY A 46 -18.10 -5.32 -25.53
C GLY A 46 -16.86 -5.07 -26.39
N PHE A 47 -17.06 -4.23 -27.43
CA PHE A 47 -16.04 -3.97 -28.46
C PHE A 47 -15.39 -2.58 -28.35
N ASP A 48 -15.84 -1.78 -27.38
CA ASP A 48 -15.30 -0.44 -27.16
C ASP A 48 -13.87 -0.54 -26.66
N ASN A 49 -12.97 0.20 -27.28
CA ASN A 49 -11.55 0.24 -26.92
C ASN A 49 -11.23 1.23 -25.79
N GLN A 50 -12.25 1.90 -25.25
CA GLN A 50 -12.18 2.85 -24.14
C GLN A 50 -13.31 2.64 -23.15
N ARG A 51 -13.04 2.90 -21.87
CA ARG A 51 -14.01 2.91 -20.79
C ARG A 51 -13.68 4.07 -19.85
N GLU A 52 -14.68 4.85 -19.51
CA GLU A 52 -14.56 5.87 -18.45
C GLU A 52 -15.06 5.28 -17.13
N ARG A 53 -14.32 5.48 -16.08
CA ARG A 53 -14.68 5.14 -14.72
C ARG A 53 -13.89 6.03 -13.73
N ASP A 54 -14.57 6.56 -12.73
CA ASP A 54 -13.99 7.36 -11.64
C ASP A 54 -13.11 8.54 -12.15
N GLY A 55 -13.55 9.21 -13.23
CA GLY A 55 -12.83 10.31 -13.88
C GLY A 55 -11.60 9.90 -14.70
N ILE A 56 -11.30 8.60 -14.77
CA ILE A 56 -10.18 8.04 -15.54
C ILE A 56 -10.66 7.48 -16.87
N THR A 57 -9.90 7.71 -17.94
CA THR A 57 -10.08 7.02 -19.23
C THR A 57 -9.23 5.75 -19.27
N TYR A 58 -9.85 4.56 -19.23
CA TYR A 58 -9.17 3.29 -19.51
C TYR A 58 -9.13 3.04 -21.00
N ARG A 59 -7.96 2.72 -21.53
CA ARG A 59 -7.74 2.48 -22.96
C ARG A 59 -7.12 1.11 -23.20
N ALA A 60 -7.86 0.25 -23.93
CA ALA A 60 -7.41 -1.08 -24.28
C ALA A 60 -6.25 -1.06 -25.26
N VAL A 61 -5.10 -1.56 -24.85
CA VAL A 61 -3.96 -1.86 -25.73
C VAL A 61 -4.18 -3.21 -26.40
N THR A 62 -4.72 -4.17 -25.66
CA THR A 62 -5.08 -5.52 -26.13
C THR A 62 -6.41 -5.94 -25.52
N VAL A 63 -7.12 -6.85 -26.17
CA VAL A 63 -8.39 -7.41 -25.66
C VAL A 63 -8.16 -8.37 -24.49
N SER A 64 -7.00 -9.03 -24.45
CA SER A 64 -6.61 -9.94 -23.37
C SER A 64 -5.16 -9.66 -22.96
N PRO A 65 -4.71 -10.07 -21.76
CA PRO A 65 -3.34 -9.86 -21.28
C PRO A 65 -2.31 -10.68 -22.07
N THR A 66 -2.01 -10.24 -23.29
CA THR A 66 -1.06 -10.88 -24.22
C THR A 66 0.19 -10.02 -24.33
N VAL A 67 1.24 -10.37 -23.59
CA VAL A 67 2.47 -9.58 -23.46
C VAL A 67 3.09 -9.17 -24.79
N PRO A 68 3.33 -10.05 -25.81
CA PRO A 68 3.95 -9.62 -27.06
C PRO A 68 3.13 -8.58 -27.82
N SER A 69 1.82 -8.80 -27.90
CA SER A 69 0.91 -7.87 -28.59
C SER A 69 0.82 -6.52 -27.88
N PHE A 70 0.80 -6.54 -26.53
CA PHE A 70 0.81 -5.34 -25.71
C PHE A 70 2.09 -4.53 -25.93
N CYS A 71 3.26 -5.17 -25.86
CA CYS A 71 4.56 -4.52 -26.04
C CYS A 71 4.75 -3.89 -27.42
N VAL A 72 4.18 -4.48 -28.47
CA VAL A 72 4.28 -3.91 -29.84
C VAL A 72 3.37 -2.69 -30.02
N ARG A 73 2.18 -2.69 -29.43
CA ARG A 73 1.18 -1.64 -29.62
C ARG A 73 1.39 -0.44 -28.71
N LEU A 74 1.81 -0.67 -27.46
CA LEU A 74 1.94 0.34 -26.42
C LEU A 74 2.79 1.55 -26.85
N PRO A 75 4.01 1.39 -27.40
CA PRO A 75 4.85 2.53 -27.76
C PRO A 75 4.18 3.48 -28.77
N VAL A 76 3.47 2.91 -29.76
CA VAL A 76 2.76 3.70 -30.77
C VAL A 76 1.57 4.44 -30.17
N MET A 77 0.86 3.81 -29.21
CA MET A 77 -0.28 4.44 -28.53
C MET A 77 0.18 5.58 -27.63
N LEU A 78 1.27 5.40 -26.88
CA LEU A 78 1.88 6.46 -26.06
C LEU A 78 2.38 7.62 -26.92
N ALA A 79 3.09 7.34 -28.03
CA ALA A 79 3.57 8.37 -28.94
C ALA A 79 2.44 9.21 -29.57
N ARG A 80 1.26 8.59 -29.79
CA ARG A 80 0.07 9.31 -30.29
C ARG A 80 -0.66 10.07 -29.19
N PHE A 81 -0.66 9.56 -27.98
CA PHE A 81 -1.28 10.19 -26.82
C PHE A 81 -0.49 11.42 -26.37
N ARG A 82 0.85 11.42 -26.55
CA ARG A 82 1.78 12.49 -26.15
C ARG A 82 1.61 12.87 -24.68
N PRO A 83 1.87 11.93 -23.75
CA PRO A 83 1.83 12.22 -22.33
C PRO A 83 2.94 13.19 -21.93
N ASP A 84 2.72 13.96 -20.88
CA ASP A 84 3.77 14.72 -20.20
C ASP A 84 4.61 13.80 -19.31
N VAL A 85 4.00 12.73 -18.77
CA VAL A 85 4.64 11.72 -17.93
C VAL A 85 4.05 10.34 -18.18
N VAL A 86 4.89 9.30 -18.11
CA VAL A 86 4.47 7.89 -18.17
C VAL A 86 4.74 7.23 -16.82
N HIS A 87 3.69 6.73 -16.18
CA HIS A 87 3.77 6.04 -14.89
C HIS A 87 3.40 4.56 -15.09
N VAL A 88 4.34 3.64 -14.86
CA VAL A 88 4.18 2.24 -15.22
C VAL A 88 4.23 1.31 -14.00
N HIS A 89 3.39 0.28 -14.00
CA HIS A 89 3.51 -0.86 -13.11
C HIS A 89 4.70 -1.75 -13.53
N PRO A 90 5.56 -2.25 -12.63
CA PRO A 90 6.83 -2.91 -12.97
C PRO A 90 6.65 -4.27 -13.66
N THR A 91 5.48 -4.88 -13.58
CA THR A 91 5.23 -6.20 -14.15
C THR A 91 4.18 -6.20 -15.26
N PRO A 92 4.43 -6.96 -16.33
CA PRO A 92 5.69 -7.67 -16.70
C PRO A 92 6.81 -6.71 -17.11
N ALA A 93 8.07 -7.04 -16.82
CA ALA A 93 9.23 -6.19 -17.12
C ALA A 93 9.35 -5.78 -18.61
N SER A 94 8.89 -6.63 -19.53
CA SER A 94 8.85 -6.31 -20.97
C SER A 94 7.85 -5.19 -21.28
N VAL A 95 6.78 -5.04 -20.49
CA VAL A 95 5.80 -3.95 -20.65
C VAL A 95 6.43 -2.64 -20.17
N ALA A 96 7.17 -2.64 -19.06
CA ALA A 96 7.91 -1.47 -18.60
C ALA A 96 8.96 -1.01 -19.65
N LEU A 97 9.68 -1.94 -20.29
CA LEU A 97 10.61 -1.63 -21.38
C LEU A 97 9.88 -1.07 -22.64
N ALA A 98 8.71 -1.60 -22.97
CA ALA A 98 7.89 -1.05 -24.05
C ALA A 98 7.34 0.34 -23.69
N ALA A 99 6.96 0.57 -22.44
CA ALA A 99 6.57 1.88 -21.92
C ALA A 99 7.72 2.89 -22.04
N LYS A 100 8.98 2.50 -21.70
CA LYS A 100 10.17 3.35 -21.92
C LYS A 100 10.35 3.74 -23.38
N THR A 101 10.14 2.79 -24.30
CA THR A 101 10.22 3.09 -25.76
C THR A 101 9.16 4.14 -26.14
N GLY A 102 7.93 4.00 -25.65
CA GLY A 102 6.85 4.96 -25.90
C GLY A 102 7.11 6.33 -25.26
N ALA A 103 7.59 6.34 -24.03
CA ALA A 103 7.99 7.54 -23.29
C ALA A 103 9.08 8.32 -24.03
N THR A 104 10.13 7.62 -24.50
CA THR A 104 11.21 8.21 -25.32
C THR A 104 10.67 8.83 -26.62
N LEU A 105 9.75 8.14 -27.32
CA LEU A 105 9.12 8.66 -28.53
C LEU A 105 8.25 9.91 -28.26
N SER A 106 7.68 10.00 -27.08
CA SER A 106 6.87 11.14 -26.64
C SER A 106 7.70 12.23 -25.97
N ARG A 107 8.97 11.98 -25.70
CA ARG A 107 9.88 12.81 -24.88
C ARG A 107 9.41 12.97 -23.43
N ALA A 108 8.63 12.03 -22.91
CA ALA A 108 8.15 12.03 -21.54
C ALA A 108 9.09 11.23 -20.62
N PRO A 109 9.26 11.60 -19.34
CA PRO A 109 9.93 10.75 -18.36
C PRO A 109 9.09 9.49 -18.06
N LEU A 110 9.78 8.39 -17.72
CA LEU A 110 9.20 7.14 -17.27
C LEU A 110 9.39 6.96 -15.77
N LEU A 111 8.31 6.95 -15.02
CA LEU A 111 8.32 6.59 -13.60
C LEU A 111 7.77 5.18 -13.44
N THR A 112 8.39 4.39 -12.55
CA THR A 112 7.93 3.03 -12.25
C THR A 112 7.48 2.95 -10.81
N GLU A 113 6.22 2.58 -10.59
CA GLU A 113 5.69 2.29 -9.26
C GLU A 113 6.19 0.93 -8.80
N TRP A 114 6.90 0.86 -7.68
CA TRP A 114 7.40 -0.38 -7.12
C TRP A 114 6.96 -0.50 -5.67
N PHE A 115 5.86 -1.19 -5.44
CA PHE A 115 5.31 -1.36 -4.10
C PHE A 115 6.08 -2.43 -3.29
N GLY A 116 6.54 -3.50 -3.97
CA GLY A 116 7.29 -4.59 -3.33
C GLY A 116 6.53 -5.93 -3.27
N ASP A 117 5.26 -5.96 -3.68
CA ASP A 117 4.41 -7.16 -3.75
C ASP A 117 4.36 -7.79 -5.17
N GLU A 118 5.04 -7.19 -6.15
CA GLU A 118 4.86 -7.50 -7.56
C GLU A 118 5.53 -8.80 -8.03
N ASN A 119 6.21 -9.54 -7.18
CA ASN A 119 6.91 -10.78 -7.54
C ASN A 119 7.75 -10.65 -8.83
N VAL A 120 8.49 -9.55 -8.96
CA VAL A 120 9.35 -9.29 -10.13
C VAL A 120 10.49 -10.31 -10.16
N PRO A 121 10.59 -11.13 -11.22
CA PRO A 121 11.61 -12.16 -11.28
C PRO A 121 13.02 -11.55 -11.35
N GLU A 122 13.99 -12.20 -10.72
CA GLU A 122 15.40 -11.81 -10.76
C GLU A 122 16.04 -12.28 -12.07
N ASN A 123 15.82 -11.54 -13.14
CA ASN A 123 16.38 -11.83 -14.45
C ASN A 123 16.88 -10.57 -15.16
N ARG A 124 17.65 -10.76 -16.24
CA ARG A 124 18.24 -9.65 -17.00
C ARG A 124 17.21 -8.63 -17.51
N ARG A 125 15.99 -9.08 -17.87
CA ARG A 125 14.94 -8.17 -18.37
C ARG A 125 14.40 -7.27 -17.26
N ALA A 126 14.21 -7.81 -16.06
CA ALA A 126 13.79 -7.04 -14.90
C ALA A 126 14.85 -5.99 -14.50
N GLY A 127 16.13 -6.38 -14.51
CA GLY A 127 17.23 -5.44 -14.28
C GLY A 127 17.27 -4.32 -15.32
N LEU A 128 17.07 -4.64 -16.60
CA LEU A 128 17.02 -3.63 -17.67
C LEU A 128 15.79 -2.71 -17.53
N ALA A 129 14.62 -3.24 -17.15
CA ALA A 129 13.42 -2.44 -16.94
C ALA A 129 13.60 -1.46 -15.77
N LEU A 130 14.24 -1.91 -14.69
CA LEU A 130 14.57 -1.11 -13.53
C LEU A 130 15.53 0.04 -13.90
N GLN A 131 16.60 -0.27 -14.62
CA GLN A 131 17.58 0.75 -15.07
C GLN A 131 17.00 1.71 -16.14
N ALA A 132 15.97 1.29 -16.87
CA ALA A 132 15.34 2.12 -17.91
C ALA A 132 14.41 3.19 -17.31
N SER A 133 14.00 3.07 -16.04
CA SER A 133 13.15 4.05 -15.37
C SER A 133 13.94 5.31 -15.04
N ASP A 134 13.35 6.46 -15.25
CA ASP A 134 13.94 7.74 -14.86
C ASP A 134 13.78 7.94 -13.34
N CYS A 135 12.67 7.45 -12.77
CA CYS A 135 12.45 7.40 -11.34
C CYS A 135 11.70 6.12 -10.93
N LEU A 136 12.09 5.54 -9.80
CA LEU A 136 11.46 4.40 -9.15
C LEU A 136 10.79 4.87 -7.87
N ILE A 137 9.48 4.72 -7.78
CA ILE A 137 8.68 5.14 -6.63
C ILE A 137 8.48 3.94 -5.72
N THR A 138 8.83 4.07 -4.45
CA THR A 138 8.69 3.00 -3.44
C THR A 138 7.90 3.51 -2.24
N PRO A 139 7.15 2.65 -1.52
CA PRO A 139 6.33 3.09 -0.40
C PRO A 139 7.13 3.32 0.89
N SER A 140 8.33 2.75 1.02
CA SER A 140 9.13 2.71 2.25
C SER A 140 10.63 2.64 1.96
N GLU A 141 11.44 2.92 2.97
CA GLU A 141 12.90 2.77 2.91
C GLU A 141 13.31 1.30 2.70
N LEU A 142 12.59 0.37 3.32
CA LEU A 142 12.83 -1.06 3.12
C LEU A 142 12.70 -1.45 1.65
N VAL A 143 11.62 -1.04 0.99
CA VAL A 143 11.40 -1.35 -0.42
C VAL A 143 12.40 -0.60 -1.29
N ARG A 144 12.73 0.66 -0.97
CA ARG A 144 13.78 1.42 -1.65
C ARG A 144 15.13 0.71 -1.59
N THR A 145 15.50 0.20 -0.43
CA THR A 145 16.75 -0.57 -0.24
C THR A 145 16.76 -1.82 -1.11
N ARG A 146 15.67 -2.60 -1.13
CA ARG A 146 15.53 -3.79 -1.98
C ARG A 146 15.66 -3.48 -3.48
N VAL A 147 15.08 -2.36 -3.92
CA VAL A 147 15.19 -1.92 -5.33
C VAL A 147 16.63 -1.49 -5.67
N ARG A 148 17.32 -0.84 -4.73
CA ARG A 148 18.74 -0.47 -4.89
C ARG A 148 19.66 -1.68 -4.92
N GLU A 149 19.42 -2.70 -4.11
CA GLU A 149 20.13 -3.98 -4.16
C GLU A 149 19.98 -4.68 -5.52
N ARG A 150 18.87 -4.43 -6.22
CA ARG A 150 18.63 -4.91 -7.60
C ARG A 150 19.26 -4.02 -8.69
N GLY A 151 19.98 -2.96 -8.33
CA GLY A 151 20.78 -2.14 -9.22
C GLY A 151 20.22 -0.76 -9.55
N ALA A 152 19.19 -0.27 -8.86
CA ALA A 152 18.79 1.12 -8.95
C ALA A 152 19.79 2.03 -8.21
N THR A 153 19.99 3.24 -8.71
CA THR A 153 20.82 4.25 -8.03
C THR A 153 20.00 5.03 -6.99
N ALA A 154 20.69 5.71 -6.08
CA ALA A 154 20.02 6.54 -5.06
C ALA A 154 19.17 7.65 -5.71
N ASP A 155 19.71 8.30 -6.74
CA ASP A 155 19.07 9.43 -7.43
C ASP A 155 17.87 9.00 -8.29
N GLN A 156 17.78 7.71 -8.65
CA GLN A 156 16.65 7.13 -9.36
C GLN A 156 15.50 6.71 -8.44
N THR A 157 15.60 6.85 -7.13
CA THR A 157 14.59 6.34 -6.21
C THR A 157 13.93 7.45 -5.41
N ALA A 158 12.61 7.44 -5.33
CA ALA A 158 11.82 8.33 -4.48
C ALA A 158 10.93 7.50 -3.54
N ILE A 159 10.74 7.98 -2.31
CA ILE A 159 9.78 7.38 -1.38
C ILE A 159 8.51 8.22 -1.40
N LEU A 160 7.42 7.60 -1.79
CA LEU A 160 6.08 8.12 -1.62
C LEU A 160 5.27 7.09 -0.82
N PRO A 161 4.78 7.43 0.38
CA PRO A 161 4.08 6.47 1.23
C PRO A 161 2.71 6.08 0.66
N GLN A 162 2.06 5.10 1.26
CA GLN A 162 0.62 4.89 1.08
C GLN A 162 -0.14 6.07 1.65
N SER A 163 -1.32 6.32 1.09
CA SER A 163 -2.21 7.35 1.60
C SER A 163 -3.47 6.76 2.22
N ILE A 164 -4.08 7.51 3.09
CA ILE A 164 -5.35 7.23 3.75
C ILE A 164 -6.32 8.39 3.52
N ASP A 165 -7.58 8.16 3.79
CA ASP A 165 -8.64 9.16 3.71
C ASP A 165 -8.89 9.75 5.11
N MET A 166 -8.38 10.96 5.37
CA MET A 166 -8.56 11.63 6.67
C MET A 166 -9.96 12.19 6.85
N ASP A 167 -10.69 12.45 5.77
CA ASP A 167 -12.10 12.84 5.86
C ASP A 167 -12.92 11.66 6.35
N LEU A 168 -12.70 10.45 5.81
CA LEU A 168 -13.33 9.22 6.29
C LEU A 168 -13.00 8.96 7.76
N VAL A 169 -11.74 9.14 8.18
CA VAL A 169 -11.36 9.04 9.61
C VAL A 169 -12.14 10.02 10.46
N SER A 170 -12.42 11.22 9.98
CA SER A 170 -13.16 12.23 10.74
C SER A 170 -14.66 11.94 10.80
N GLU A 171 -15.24 11.45 9.72
CA GLU A 171 -16.70 11.26 9.55
C GLU A 171 -17.23 9.99 10.22
N VAL A 172 -16.48 8.89 10.22
CA VAL A 172 -16.93 7.61 10.76
C VAL A 172 -16.98 7.66 12.28
N ASP A 173 -18.07 7.19 12.85
CA ASP A 173 -18.23 7.07 14.31
C ASP A 173 -17.36 5.94 14.89
N ALA A 174 -16.91 6.14 16.13
CA ALA A 174 -16.18 5.10 16.86
C ALA A 174 -17.10 3.89 17.13
N GLY A 175 -16.58 2.69 16.91
CA GLY A 175 -17.23 1.44 17.23
C GLY A 175 -17.23 1.15 18.74
N GLU A 176 -17.47 -0.11 19.11
CA GLU A 176 -17.37 -0.56 20.50
C GLU A 176 -15.95 -0.36 21.05
N GLU A 177 -15.86 -0.02 22.34
CA GLU A 177 -14.56 0.12 22.98
C GLU A 177 -13.86 -1.24 23.12
N ILE A 178 -12.65 -1.32 22.55
CA ILE A 178 -11.76 -2.48 22.66
C ILE A 178 -10.37 -2.01 23.11
N ASP A 179 -9.61 -2.88 23.73
CA ASP A 179 -8.28 -2.51 24.20
C ASP A 179 -7.22 -2.70 23.11
N VAL A 180 -7.31 -3.80 22.38
CA VAL A 180 -6.29 -4.16 21.37
C VAL A 180 -6.95 -4.51 20.04
N VAL A 181 -6.42 -3.98 18.95
CA VAL A 181 -6.79 -4.39 17.59
C VAL A 181 -5.56 -4.84 16.80
N TYR A 182 -5.77 -5.81 15.96
CA TYR A 182 -4.82 -6.31 14.98
C TYR A 182 -5.52 -6.41 13.62
N ALA A 183 -4.84 -6.11 12.53
CA ALA A 183 -5.40 -6.28 11.19
C ALA A 183 -4.33 -6.75 10.20
N HIS A 184 -4.59 -7.86 9.54
CA HIS A 184 -3.74 -8.41 8.49
C HIS A 184 -4.47 -9.56 7.76
N ARG A 185 -4.02 -9.92 6.57
CA ARG A 185 -4.41 -11.21 5.96
C ARG A 185 -3.88 -12.35 6.85
N LEU A 186 -4.76 -13.26 7.27
CA LEU A 186 -4.41 -14.36 8.17
C LEU A 186 -3.74 -15.52 7.42
N ASP A 187 -2.49 -15.31 7.04
CA ASP A 187 -1.62 -16.31 6.41
C ASP A 187 -0.31 -16.47 7.20
N GLY A 188 0.61 -17.31 6.74
CA GLY A 188 1.87 -17.58 7.43
C GLY A 188 2.80 -16.37 7.62
N SER A 189 2.49 -15.20 7.04
CA SER A 189 3.24 -13.97 7.26
C SER A 189 2.66 -13.08 8.37
N ALA A 190 1.44 -13.35 8.82
CA ALA A 190 0.72 -12.53 9.79
C ALA A 190 1.36 -12.53 11.18
N ASN A 191 1.96 -13.66 11.62
CA ASN A 191 2.57 -13.79 12.96
C ASN A 191 1.61 -13.40 14.09
N VAL A 192 0.35 -13.85 14.01
CA VAL A 192 -0.67 -13.61 15.06
C VAL A 192 -0.29 -14.30 16.35
N GLU A 193 0.47 -15.40 16.29
CA GLU A 193 0.99 -16.13 17.45
C GLU A 193 1.71 -15.20 18.43
N SER A 194 2.57 -14.30 17.93
CA SER A 194 3.29 -13.35 18.78
C SER A 194 2.33 -12.43 19.56
N LEU A 195 1.26 -11.97 18.90
CA LEU A 195 0.20 -11.21 19.57
C LEU A 195 -0.54 -12.05 20.60
N LEU A 196 -1.00 -13.25 20.24
CA LEU A 196 -1.76 -14.13 21.13
C LEU A 196 -0.95 -14.50 22.38
N LEU A 197 0.34 -14.80 22.23
CA LEU A 197 1.26 -15.04 23.33
C LEU A 197 1.39 -13.81 24.25
N GLY A 198 1.54 -12.61 23.67
CA GLY A 198 1.56 -11.36 24.44
C GLY A 198 0.26 -11.12 25.22
N LEU A 199 -0.90 -11.35 24.58
CA LEU A 199 -2.21 -11.23 25.23
C LEU A 199 -2.40 -12.26 26.36
N ALA A 200 -1.88 -13.46 26.20
CA ALA A 200 -1.95 -14.51 27.23
C ALA A 200 -1.19 -14.13 28.52
N GLU A 201 -0.14 -13.30 28.43
CA GLU A 201 0.55 -12.76 29.62
C GLU A 201 -0.35 -11.79 30.42
N LEU A 202 -1.36 -11.20 29.78
CA LEU A 202 -2.30 -10.25 30.40
C LEU A 202 -3.55 -10.92 31.02
N ARG A 203 -3.60 -12.26 31.09
CA ARG A 203 -4.80 -13.01 31.51
C ARG A 203 -5.38 -12.61 32.88
N GLN A 204 -4.56 -12.04 33.75
CA GLN A 204 -4.99 -11.58 35.09
C GLN A 204 -5.69 -10.20 35.04
N LYS A 205 -5.70 -9.52 33.90
CA LYS A 205 -6.31 -8.21 33.68
C LYS A 205 -7.58 -8.35 32.86
N GLY A 206 -8.52 -7.44 33.02
CA GLY A 206 -9.64 -7.31 32.07
C GLY A 206 -9.17 -6.62 30.82
N TRP A 207 -9.31 -7.26 29.67
CA TRP A 207 -9.02 -6.69 28.33
C TRP A 207 -9.85 -7.40 27.27
N SER A 208 -10.00 -6.76 26.12
CA SER A 208 -10.61 -7.31 24.92
C SER A 208 -9.72 -7.06 23.70
N ALA A 209 -9.73 -7.98 22.76
CA ALA A 209 -8.99 -7.81 21.50
C ALA A 209 -9.84 -8.19 20.27
N THR A 210 -9.63 -7.49 19.17
CA THR A 210 -10.24 -7.80 17.88
C THR A 210 -9.18 -8.02 16.83
N ILE A 211 -9.27 -9.15 16.13
CA ILE A 211 -8.41 -9.51 15.00
C ILE A 211 -9.23 -9.39 13.72
N ILE A 212 -8.86 -8.42 12.88
CA ILE A 212 -9.48 -8.16 11.59
C ILE A 212 -8.70 -8.88 10.50
N GLY A 213 -9.41 -9.53 9.60
CA GLY A 213 -8.86 -10.23 8.46
C GLY A 213 -9.35 -11.65 8.32
N ASP A 214 -9.02 -12.23 7.18
CA ASP A 214 -9.33 -13.61 6.86
C ASP A 214 -8.15 -14.24 6.11
N GLY A 215 -8.07 -15.56 6.08
CA GLY A 215 -7.00 -16.26 5.41
C GLY A 215 -6.90 -17.74 5.79
N PRO A 216 -5.98 -18.48 5.16
CA PRO A 216 -5.85 -19.92 5.35
C PRO A 216 -5.48 -20.33 6.79
N GLU A 217 -4.82 -19.47 7.56
CA GLU A 217 -4.36 -19.73 8.92
C GLU A 217 -5.38 -19.30 10.01
N ARG A 218 -6.54 -18.74 9.64
CA ARG A 218 -7.54 -18.26 10.59
C ARG A 218 -7.92 -19.33 11.62
N ALA A 219 -8.28 -20.52 11.16
CA ALA A 219 -8.68 -21.62 12.05
C ALA A 219 -7.56 -22.06 13.00
N HIS A 220 -6.30 -21.96 12.55
CA HIS A 220 -5.13 -22.22 13.38
C HIS A 220 -5.03 -21.18 14.53
N TYR A 221 -5.16 -19.90 14.23
CA TYR A 221 -5.10 -18.84 15.24
C TYR A 221 -6.28 -18.87 16.22
N GLU A 222 -7.48 -19.22 15.75
CA GLU A 222 -8.65 -19.44 16.62
C GLU A 222 -8.39 -20.60 17.61
N GLN A 223 -7.79 -21.70 17.13
CA GLN A 223 -7.41 -22.83 17.99
C GLN A 223 -6.31 -22.45 18.99
N GLU A 224 -5.32 -21.67 18.58
CA GLU A 224 -4.24 -21.21 19.45
C GLU A 224 -4.78 -20.28 20.55
N ALA A 225 -5.71 -19.39 20.26
CA ALA A 225 -6.39 -18.57 21.28
C ALA A 225 -7.10 -19.45 22.33
N ALA A 226 -7.75 -20.55 21.87
CA ALA A 226 -8.41 -21.51 22.77
C ALA A 226 -7.38 -22.29 23.61
N ASP A 227 -6.28 -22.75 23.05
CA ASP A 227 -5.22 -23.44 23.76
C ASP A 227 -4.55 -22.55 24.83
N LEU A 228 -4.42 -21.27 24.53
CA LEU A 228 -3.97 -20.22 25.47
C LEU A 228 -5.04 -19.80 26.48
N ARG A 229 -6.29 -20.25 26.33
CA ARG A 229 -7.45 -19.90 27.19
C ARG A 229 -7.73 -18.40 27.24
N ILE A 230 -7.75 -17.76 26.07
CA ILE A 230 -8.08 -16.35 25.88
C ILE A 230 -9.13 -16.15 24.78
N ASP A 231 -9.70 -17.23 24.26
CA ASP A 231 -10.72 -17.24 23.22
C ASP A 231 -12.01 -16.50 23.61
N ASP A 232 -12.30 -16.39 24.91
CA ASP A 232 -13.42 -15.60 25.45
C ASP A 232 -13.20 -14.08 25.38
N ARG A 233 -12.00 -13.63 25.05
CA ARG A 233 -11.59 -12.22 25.00
C ARG A 233 -11.11 -11.75 23.63
N VAL A 234 -10.88 -12.68 22.71
CA VAL A 234 -10.39 -12.42 21.36
C VAL A 234 -11.50 -12.66 20.36
N THR A 235 -11.87 -11.62 19.62
CA THR A 235 -12.87 -11.70 18.55
C THR A 235 -12.17 -11.71 17.19
N PHE A 236 -12.43 -12.72 16.36
CA PHE A 236 -12.00 -12.75 14.96
C PHE A 236 -13.11 -12.19 14.09
N ALA A 237 -13.00 -10.90 13.72
CA ALA A 237 -14.03 -10.16 12.99
C ALA A 237 -14.18 -10.59 11.53
N GLY A 238 -13.18 -11.25 10.96
CA GLY A 238 -13.17 -11.57 9.54
C GLY A 238 -12.75 -10.39 8.65
N ALA A 239 -13.06 -10.48 7.38
CA ALA A 239 -12.80 -9.40 6.44
C ALA A 239 -13.83 -8.28 6.64
N CYS A 240 -13.33 -7.07 6.87
CA CYS A 240 -14.12 -5.85 7.02
C CYS A 240 -13.83 -4.90 5.86
N ASP A 241 -14.80 -4.11 5.46
CA ASP A 241 -14.57 -3.01 4.53
C ASP A 241 -13.82 -1.85 5.23
N THR A 242 -13.51 -0.78 4.49
CA THR A 242 -12.69 0.32 5.03
C THR A 242 -13.42 1.09 6.12
N GLU A 243 -14.72 1.35 5.97
CA GLU A 243 -15.52 2.09 6.94
C GLU A 243 -15.68 1.29 8.24
N GLU A 244 -15.98 -0.01 8.14
CA GLU A 244 -16.03 -0.93 9.29
C GLU A 244 -14.69 -0.98 10.04
N ARG A 245 -13.57 -1.05 9.30
CA ARG A 245 -12.22 -1.02 9.91
C ARG A 245 -11.95 0.28 10.64
N VAL A 246 -12.26 1.43 10.03
CA VAL A 246 -12.09 2.74 10.66
C VAL A 246 -12.91 2.82 11.95
N SER A 247 -14.17 2.36 11.94
CA SER A 247 -15.02 2.30 13.12
C SER A 247 -14.40 1.47 14.25
N ILE A 248 -13.88 0.28 13.92
CA ILE A 248 -13.19 -0.60 14.89
C ILE A 248 -11.91 0.07 15.40
N TYR A 249 -11.09 0.68 14.55
CA TYR A 249 -9.85 1.36 14.96
C TYR A 249 -10.15 2.54 15.90
N LYS A 250 -11.19 3.32 15.62
CA LYS A 250 -11.61 4.43 16.52
C LYS A 250 -12.10 3.96 17.88
N GLY A 251 -12.65 2.75 17.96
CA GLY A 251 -13.01 2.08 19.23
C GLY A 251 -11.81 1.48 19.96
N ALA A 252 -10.71 1.22 19.25
CA ALA A 252 -9.54 0.56 19.81
C ALA A 252 -8.59 1.55 20.52
N HIS A 253 -7.87 1.05 21.54
CA HIS A 253 -6.84 1.85 22.22
C HIS A 253 -5.44 1.61 21.66
N VAL A 254 -5.13 0.35 21.35
CA VAL A 254 -3.82 -0.08 20.87
C VAL A 254 -3.97 -0.85 19.56
N PHE A 255 -3.14 -0.56 18.59
CA PHE A 255 -2.93 -1.40 17.41
C PHE A 255 -1.61 -2.13 17.53
N VAL A 256 -1.62 -3.46 17.38
CA VAL A 256 -0.41 -4.27 17.42
C VAL A 256 -0.09 -4.78 16.03
N GLN A 257 1.14 -4.59 15.56
CA GLN A 257 1.64 -5.10 14.28
C GLN A 257 2.80 -6.05 14.50
N THR A 258 2.60 -7.33 14.17
CA THR A 258 3.61 -8.38 14.35
C THR A 258 4.04 -9.05 13.05
N ALA A 259 3.41 -8.72 11.91
CA ALA A 259 3.62 -9.39 10.64
C ALA A 259 5.10 -9.45 10.23
N PHE A 260 5.55 -10.63 9.81
CA PHE A 260 6.93 -10.86 9.36
C PHE A 260 7.31 -10.05 8.13
N ARG A 261 6.33 -9.73 7.26
CA ARG A 261 6.56 -9.04 5.99
C ARG A 261 5.54 -7.96 5.77
N GLU A 262 6.02 -6.73 5.61
CA GLU A 262 5.22 -5.58 5.23
C GLU A 262 6.04 -4.65 4.32
N CYS A 263 5.53 -4.40 3.13
CA CYS A 263 6.09 -3.38 2.26
C CYS A 263 5.74 -1.97 2.74
N PHE A 264 4.53 -1.83 3.29
CA PHE A 264 4.04 -0.64 3.98
C PHE A 264 2.85 -1.05 4.86
N ALA A 265 2.91 -0.79 6.16
CA ALA A 265 1.90 -1.20 7.12
C ALA A 265 0.68 -0.26 7.08
N THR A 266 -0.16 -0.43 6.06
CA THR A 266 -1.31 0.46 5.79
C THR A 266 -2.33 0.41 6.92
N ASP A 267 -2.64 -0.76 7.48
CA ASP A 267 -3.60 -0.88 8.59
C ASP A 267 -3.07 -0.22 9.88
N LEU A 268 -1.76 -0.29 10.15
CA LEU A 268 -1.12 0.46 11.24
C LEU A 268 -1.29 1.98 11.04
N LEU A 269 -1.08 2.47 9.81
CA LEU A 269 -1.27 3.89 9.50
C LEU A 269 -2.72 4.33 9.74
N TRP A 270 -3.70 3.57 9.25
CA TRP A 270 -5.12 3.84 9.50
C TRP A 270 -5.45 3.85 10.99
N ALA A 271 -4.97 2.85 11.73
CA ALA A 271 -5.22 2.75 13.16
C ALA A 271 -4.60 3.91 13.94
N MET A 272 -3.37 4.33 13.59
CA MET A 272 -2.74 5.51 14.20
C MET A 272 -3.52 6.78 13.86
N ALA A 273 -3.98 6.95 12.64
CA ALA A 273 -4.83 8.09 12.25
C ALA A 273 -6.16 8.12 13.04
N CYS A 274 -6.70 6.94 13.37
CA CYS A 274 -7.85 6.76 14.27
C CYS A 274 -7.50 6.90 15.77
N GLY A 275 -6.29 7.34 16.12
CA GLY A 275 -5.87 7.63 17.48
C GLY A 275 -5.32 6.44 18.26
N CYS A 276 -5.20 5.24 17.69
CA CYS A 276 -4.58 4.09 18.34
C CYS A 276 -3.11 4.36 18.66
N ILE A 277 -2.64 3.75 19.75
CA ILE A 277 -1.21 3.65 20.06
C ILE A 277 -0.63 2.50 19.23
N GLY A 278 0.40 2.76 18.45
CA GLY A 278 1.05 1.73 17.64
C GLY A 278 2.06 0.90 18.43
N ILE A 279 1.91 -0.42 18.49
CA ILE A 279 2.93 -1.34 19.01
C ILE A 279 3.41 -2.21 17.85
N VAL A 280 4.67 -2.09 17.49
CA VAL A 280 5.25 -2.77 16.33
C VAL A 280 6.35 -3.73 16.78
N GLU A 281 6.15 -5.02 16.54
CA GLU A 281 7.20 -6.01 16.70
C GLU A 281 8.19 -5.87 15.51
N TYR A 282 9.45 -5.65 15.84
CA TYR A 282 10.47 -5.46 14.82
C TYR A 282 10.70 -6.75 14.02
N GLN A 283 10.51 -6.65 12.72
CA GLN A 283 10.77 -7.72 11.76
C GLN A 283 11.64 -7.18 10.63
N ALA A 284 12.70 -7.91 10.27
CA ALA A 284 13.67 -7.46 9.28
C ALA A 284 13.09 -7.27 7.86
N GLU A 285 11.99 -7.97 7.54
CA GLU A 285 11.31 -7.86 6.26
C GLU A 285 10.03 -6.99 6.31
N SER A 286 9.83 -6.23 7.40
CA SER A 286 8.68 -5.35 7.59
C SER A 286 9.12 -3.89 7.73
N SER A 287 8.48 -3.00 6.98
CA SER A 287 8.68 -1.55 7.08
C SER A 287 7.82 -0.89 8.17
N ALA A 288 7.03 -1.66 8.93
CA ALA A 288 6.10 -1.11 9.91
C ALA A 288 6.77 -0.19 10.94
N HIS A 289 8.01 -0.49 11.33
CA HIS A 289 8.77 0.31 12.28
C HIS A 289 9.09 1.72 11.76
N GLU A 290 9.17 1.92 10.42
CA GLU A 290 9.44 3.23 9.82
C GLU A 290 8.30 4.24 10.13
N LEU A 291 7.06 3.76 10.26
CA LEU A 291 5.90 4.60 10.57
C LEU A 291 5.90 5.14 12.01
N ILE A 292 6.62 4.48 12.90
CA ILE A 292 6.60 4.79 14.34
C ILE A 292 7.85 5.47 14.87
N GLU A 293 8.92 5.58 14.07
CA GLU A 293 10.25 6.03 14.53
C GLU A 293 10.27 7.41 15.21
N GLN A 294 9.35 8.30 14.85
CA GLN A 294 9.30 9.68 15.38
C GLN A 294 7.96 10.00 16.05
N ARG A 295 7.23 8.98 16.54
CA ARG A 295 5.91 9.17 17.13
C ARG A 295 5.91 8.87 18.61
N ASP A 296 5.45 9.85 19.40
CA ASP A 296 5.38 9.74 20.87
C ASP A 296 4.38 8.67 21.36
N ARG A 297 3.38 8.35 20.51
CA ARG A 297 2.33 7.37 20.80
C ARG A 297 2.59 6.05 20.06
N ALA A 298 3.81 5.56 20.13
CA ALA A 298 4.15 4.30 19.50
C ALA A 298 5.35 3.63 20.18
N PHE A 299 5.40 2.30 20.10
CA PHE A 299 6.44 1.49 20.71
C PHE A 299 6.97 0.44 19.74
N ARG A 300 8.28 0.30 19.68
CA ARG A 300 8.94 -0.82 19.01
C ARG A 300 9.26 -1.89 20.05
N VAL A 301 8.87 -3.12 19.76
CA VAL A 301 9.08 -4.30 20.60
C VAL A 301 9.78 -5.41 19.82
N THR A 302 10.24 -6.46 20.48
CA THR A 302 11.00 -7.56 19.84
C THR A 302 10.49 -8.95 20.21
N ASN A 303 9.53 -9.04 21.15
CA ASN A 303 9.01 -10.31 21.62
C ASN A 303 7.63 -10.15 22.27
N PRO A 304 6.87 -11.26 22.49
CA PRO A 304 5.54 -11.22 23.09
C PRO A 304 5.45 -10.59 24.48
N GLN A 305 6.47 -10.77 25.32
CA GLN A 305 6.48 -10.18 26.66
C GLN A 305 6.51 -8.65 26.59
N GLU A 306 7.33 -8.08 25.71
CA GLU A 306 7.36 -6.64 25.48
C GLU A 306 6.04 -6.11 24.91
N ILE A 307 5.33 -6.90 24.08
CA ILE A 307 3.96 -6.55 23.63
C ILE A 307 3.05 -6.38 24.84
N ALA A 308 3.01 -7.35 25.76
CA ALA A 308 2.20 -7.30 26.97
C ALA A 308 2.55 -6.10 27.86
N ASP A 309 3.86 -5.83 28.04
CA ASP A 309 4.35 -4.72 28.85
C ASP A 309 3.89 -3.38 28.23
N LYS A 310 4.00 -3.22 26.91
CA LYS A 310 3.60 -1.99 26.22
C LYS A 310 2.08 -1.80 26.12
N ILE A 311 1.29 -2.85 25.98
CA ILE A 311 -0.17 -2.77 26.14
C ILE A 311 -0.52 -2.26 27.55
N THR A 312 0.17 -2.76 28.56
CA THR A 312 -0.05 -2.31 29.96
C THR A 312 0.34 -0.83 30.16
N GLU A 313 1.48 -0.41 29.62
CA GLU A 313 1.94 0.97 29.67
C GLU A 313 0.99 1.91 28.93
N SER A 314 0.45 1.47 27.80
CA SER A 314 -0.49 2.21 26.98
C SER A 314 -1.78 2.59 27.72
N ALA A 315 -2.19 1.85 28.73
CA ALA A 315 -3.36 2.18 29.55
C ALA A 315 -3.25 3.55 30.26
N GLY A 316 -2.05 4.11 30.40
CA GLY A 316 -1.82 5.45 30.93
C GLY A 316 -2.03 6.58 29.94
N PHE A 317 -2.20 6.29 28.65
CA PHE A 317 -2.43 7.29 27.62
C PHE A 317 -3.92 7.58 27.47
N GLU A 318 -4.24 8.84 27.16
CA GLU A 318 -5.59 9.24 26.79
C GLU A 318 -6.05 8.55 25.50
N ARG A 319 -7.30 8.04 25.48
CA ARG A 319 -7.94 7.54 24.25
C ARG A 319 -8.20 8.69 23.28
N ARG A 320 -7.94 8.46 22.02
CA ARG A 320 -8.22 9.38 20.91
C ARG A 320 -8.95 8.64 19.81
N THR A 321 -9.72 9.36 19.03
CA THR A 321 -10.43 8.84 17.86
C THR A 321 -9.91 9.43 16.53
N VAL A 322 -9.02 10.41 16.62
CA VAL A 322 -8.33 11.03 15.48
C VAL A 322 -6.93 11.47 15.94
N ASP A 323 -5.94 11.28 15.10
CA ASP A 323 -4.59 11.84 15.27
C ASP A 323 -4.18 12.63 14.03
N GLU A 324 -4.28 13.96 14.14
CA GLU A 324 -3.94 14.91 13.08
C GLU A 324 -2.47 14.84 12.63
N SER A 325 -1.58 14.24 13.41
CA SER A 325 -0.19 14.03 12.98
C SER A 325 -0.06 13.08 11.79
N CYS A 326 -1.13 12.33 11.46
CA CYS A 326 -1.21 11.47 10.29
C CYS A 326 -1.72 12.20 9.02
N ALA A 327 -2.10 13.48 9.11
CA ALA A 327 -2.61 14.25 7.96
C ALA A 327 -1.61 14.35 6.79
N GLU A 328 -0.30 14.20 7.05
CA GLU A 328 0.72 14.12 6.00
C GLU A 328 0.54 12.94 5.04
N PHE A 329 -0.22 11.90 5.45
CA PHE A 329 -0.56 10.73 4.67
C PHE A 329 -1.95 10.81 4.02
N ASP A 330 -2.64 11.94 4.16
CA ASP A 330 -3.91 12.16 3.48
C ASP A 330 -3.77 12.02 1.97
N HIS A 331 -4.82 11.55 1.29
CA HIS A 331 -4.84 11.37 -0.16
C HIS A 331 -4.41 12.64 -0.90
N ALA A 332 -4.87 13.81 -0.49
CA ALA A 332 -4.51 15.07 -1.11
C ALA A 332 -3.02 15.44 -0.91
N GLN A 333 -2.47 15.17 0.27
CA GLN A 333 -1.06 15.45 0.57
C GLN A 333 -0.12 14.51 -0.20
N VAL A 334 -0.44 13.22 -0.25
CA VAL A 334 0.37 12.24 -1.00
C VAL A 334 0.25 12.50 -2.51
N ARG A 335 -0.95 12.85 -3.02
CA ARG A 335 -1.12 13.29 -4.41
C ARG A 335 -0.23 14.48 -4.74
N ALA A 336 -0.21 15.52 -3.91
CA ALA A 336 0.66 16.67 -4.12
C ALA A 336 2.14 16.28 -4.26
N ARG A 337 2.62 15.32 -3.44
CA ARG A 337 3.99 14.78 -3.58
C ARG A 337 4.21 14.05 -4.92
N TYR A 338 3.19 13.38 -5.49
CA TYR A 338 3.27 12.80 -6.82
C TYR A 338 3.32 13.88 -7.90
N GLU A 339 2.52 14.95 -7.77
CA GLU A 339 2.51 16.09 -8.67
C GLU A 339 3.89 16.77 -8.71
N ASP A 340 4.46 17.07 -7.54
CA ASP A 340 5.82 17.65 -7.41
C ASP A 340 6.89 16.77 -8.04
N LEU A 341 6.80 15.44 -7.81
CA LEU A 341 7.73 14.49 -8.40
C LEU A 341 7.63 14.44 -9.91
N TYR A 342 6.40 14.48 -10.46
CA TYR A 342 6.18 14.48 -11.91
C TYR A 342 6.72 15.76 -12.53
N GLU A 343 6.42 16.92 -11.97
CA GLU A 343 6.92 18.22 -12.44
C GLU A 343 8.45 18.23 -12.46
N LYS A 344 9.09 17.81 -11.38
CA LYS A 344 10.55 17.66 -11.31
C LYS A 344 11.10 16.77 -12.43
N GLN A 345 10.50 15.60 -12.66
CA GLN A 345 10.97 14.67 -13.69
C GLN A 345 10.76 15.22 -15.12
N ILE A 346 9.70 15.99 -15.33
CA ILE A 346 9.43 16.66 -16.62
C ILE A 346 10.48 17.77 -16.87
N GLU A 347 10.81 18.56 -15.84
CA GLU A 347 11.85 19.59 -15.90
C GLU A 347 13.24 18.97 -16.18
N ASP A 348 13.61 17.91 -15.45
CA ASP A 348 14.88 17.20 -15.59
C ASP A 348 15.02 16.58 -17.01
N ALA A 349 13.92 16.19 -17.63
CA ALA A 349 13.88 15.70 -19.00
C ALA A 349 14.05 16.84 -20.07
N GLY A 350 14.14 18.09 -19.65
CA GLY A 350 14.35 19.25 -20.52
C GLY A 350 13.16 19.59 -21.41
N LEU A 351 11.94 19.41 -20.92
CA LEU A 351 10.68 19.60 -21.65
C LEU A 351 10.08 21.02 -21.51
N PHE A 352 10.74 21.92 -20.81
CA PHE A 352 10.42 23.35 -20.70
C PHE A 352 11.49 24.23 -21.32
#